data_550c7689b1514716f36d46b7ba62e535
#
_entry.id   550c7689b1514716f36d46b7ba62e535
#
_cell.length_a   1.000
_cell.length_b   1.000
_cell.length_c   1.000
_cell.angle_alpha   90.00
_cell.angle_beta   90.00
_cell.angle_gamma   90.00
#
_symmetry.space_group_name_H-M   'P 1'
#
loop_
_entity.id
_entity.type
_entity.pdbx_description
1 polymer ?
#
loop_
_entity_poly.entity_id
_entity_poly.type
_entity_poly.pdbx_seq_one_letter_code
_entity_poly.pdbx_strand_id
1 'polypeptide(L)'
;AQRREVVISFGEATIVLTDMQNRALAHWSLAAVDVQKHAGDKATLRPGADSEESLQIADRAMLEALLKVQKAIDRSRPHPGRLRLILAVSSVMIMSVVSVLWGPQAVISYASKVLPEVKRIQLGDALALRIGQLAGPYCSSPEGSRTAEKLVARLNTPARLSLSVLPGQRSRPIALPGGKVVLFENMVTASDDPAVTAGHVLFALAASQNNDPVRLYLEQAGPLISLGLIASNDLSEAQIDQLAKIALSQPAVPA
;
A
#
# COMPACT_ATOMS: atom_id res chain seq x y z
N ALA A 1 -36.15 -47.59 36.24
CA ALA A 1 -34.71 -47.45 36.34
C ALA A 1 -34.22 -48.12 37.63
N GLN A 2 -33.31 -49.11 37.55
CA GLN A 2 -32.66 -49.70 38.72
C GLN A 2 -31.44 -48.92 39.10
N ARG A 3 -31.36 -48.44 40.35
CA ARG A 3 -30.12 -47.87 40.91
C ARG A 3 -29.18 -48.99 41.32
N ARG A 4 -27.93 -48.92 40.87
CA ARG A 4 -26.84 -49.81 41.25
C ARG A 4 -25.63 -49.02 41.67
N GLU A 5 -24.88 -49.47 42.66
CA GLU A 5 -23.56 -48.94 42.97
C GLU A 5 -22.57 -49.51 41.95
N VAL A 6 -21.73 -48.63 41.45
CA VAL A 6 -20.73 -48.95 40.42
C VAL A 6 -19.38 -48.39 40.80
N VAL A 7 -18.35 -49.10 40.38
CA VAL A 7 -16.95 -48.59 40.49
C VAL A 7 -16.61 -47.95 39.17
N ILE A 8 -16.02 -46.74 39.26
CA ILE A 8 -15.62 -45.93 38.09
C ILE A 8 -14.12 -46.09 37.91
N SER A 9 -13.71 -46.49 36.73
CA SER A 9 -12.30 -46.50 36.32
C SER A 9 -12.09 -45.58 35.13
N PHE A 10 -11.07 -44.74 35.22
CA PHE A 10 -10.69 -43.83 34.13
C PHE A 10 -9.59 -44.46 33.27
N GLY A 11 -9.84 -44.66 32.00
CA GLY A 11 -8.85 -44.98 30.99
C GLY A 11 -8.33 -43.69 30.30
N GLU A 12 -7.46 -43.83 29.31
CA GLU A 12 -6.85 -42.67 28.58
C GLU A 12 -7.92 -41.80 27.89
N ALA A 13 -9.00 -42.36 27.38
CA ALA A 13 -10.07 -41.62 26.69
C ALA A 13 -11.48 -42.12 27.07
N THR A 14 -11.63 -43.05 28.01
CA THR A 14 -12.88 -43.72 28.36
C THR A 14 -13.11 -43.78 29.87
N ILE A 15 -14.37 -43.80 30.24
CA ILE A 15 -14.85 -44.14 31.59
C ILE A 15 -15.40 -45.54 31.51
N VAL A 16 -14.91 -46.45 32.35
CA VAL A 16 -15.43 -47.81 32.48
C VAL A 16 -16.19 -47.91 33.79
N LEU A 17 -17.43 -48.33 33.69
CA LEU A 17 -18.29 -48.58 34.83
C LEU A 17 -18.30 -50.08 35.09
N THR A 18 -17.94 -50.50 36.29
CA THR A 18 -17.93 -51.92 36.70
C THR A 18 -18.85 -52.17 37.88
N ASP A 19 -19.36 -53.38 38.01
CA ASP A 19 -20.06 -53.79 39.22
C ASP A 19 -19.10 -54.14 40.35
N MET A 20 -19.61 -54.45 41.53
CA MET A 20 -18.80 -54.85 42.70
C MET A 20 -18.03 -56.15 42.49
N GLN A 21 -18.36 -56.94 41.44
CA GLN A 21 -17.69 -58.16 41.02
C GLN A 21 -16.70 -57.91 39.87
N ASN A 22 -16.36 -56.65 39.59
CA ASN A 22 -15.43 -56.24 38.55
C ASN A 22 -15.86 -56.58 37.11
N ARG A 23 -17.16 -56.76 36.84
CA ARG A 23 -17.68 -56.95 35.50
C ARG A 23 -18.04 -55.60 34.90
N ALA A 24 -17.59 -55.33 33.66
CA ALA A 24 -17.87 -54.09 32.94
C ALA A 24 -19.37 -54.01 32.61
N LEU A 25 -20.00 -52.92 33.04
CA LEU A 25 -21.39 -52.60 32.79
C LEU A 25 -21.56 -51.66 31.61
N ALA A 26 -20.69 -50.66 31.49
CA ALA A 26 -20.70 -49.70 30.43
C ALA A 26 -19.32 -49.08 30.18
N HIS A 27 -19.09 -48.66 28.94
CA HIS A 27 -17.90 -47.87 28.52
C HIS A 27 -18.38 -46.58 27.91
N TRP A 28 -17.97 -45.46 28.50
CA TRP A 28 -18.33 -44.13 28.02
C TRP A 28 -17.10 -43.40 27.48
N SER A 29 -17.25 -42.73 26.36
CA SER A 29 -16.17 -41.86 25.88
C SER A 29 -16.10 -40.59 26.70
N LEU A 30 -14.95 -40.28 27.29
CA LEU A 30 -14.69 -39.05 28.06
C LEU A 30 -15.04 -37.77 27.29
N ALA A 31 -14.86 -37.80 25.97
CA ALA A 31 -15.15 -36.64 25.09
C ALA A 31 -16.66 -36.47 24.82
N ALA A 32 -17.50 -37.48 25.07
CA ALA A 32 -18.94 -37.45 24.81
C ALA A 32 -19.75 -37.28 26.09
N VAL A 33 -19.14 -37.42 27.27
CA VAL A 33 -19.84 -37.34 28.55
C VAL A 33 -20.33 -35.93 28.80
N ASP A 34 -21.63 -35.78 28.99
CA ASP A 34 -22.26 -34.54 29.43
C ASP A 34 -22.29 -34.50 30.98
N VAL A 35 -21.83 -33.38 31.54
CA VAL A 35 -21.70 -33.20 32.98
C VAL A 35 -22.71 -32.14 33.45
N GLN A 36 -23.77 -32.59 34.09
CA GLN A 36 -24.77 -31.73 34.70
C GLN A 36 -24.48 -31.52 36.20
N LYS A 37 -24.05 -30.34 36.57
CA LYS A 37 -23.82 -30.00 37.99
C LYS A 37 -25.14 -29.71 38.70
N HIS A 38 -25.25 -30.24 39.90
CA HIS A 38 -26.39 -29.99 40.80
C HIS A 38 -25.95 -29.09 41.97
N ALA A 39 -26.89 -28.60 42.72
CA ALA A 39 -26.61 -27.85 43.95
C ALA A 39 -25.85 -28.75 44.95
N GLY A 40 -24.69 -28.25 45.41
CA GLY A 40 -23.75 -28.99 46.25
C GLY A 40 -22.70 -29.77 45.41
N ASP A 41 -21.95 -30.67 46.07
CA ASP A 41 -20.84 -31.42 45.44
C ASP A 41 -21.29 -32.61 44.55
N LYS A 42 -22.57 -32.61 44.12
CA LYS A 42 -23.14 -33.69 43.31
C LYS A 42 -23.17 -33.28 41.84
N ALA A 43 -22.79 -34.21 40.97
CA ALA A 43 -22.97 -34.08 39.53
C ALA A 43 -23.56 -35.34 38.90
N THR A 44 -24.36 -35.14 37.86
CA THR A 44 -24.89 -36.25 37.05
C THR A 44 -24.14 -36.26 35.72
N LEU A 45 -23.56 -37.41 35.40
CA LEU A 45 -22.86 -37.66 34.14
C LEU A 45 -23.78 -38.48 33.24
N ARG A 46 -23.78 -38.14 31.94
CA ARG A 46 -24.47 -38.92 30.91
C ARG A 46 -23.52 -39.24 29.76
N PRO A 47 -23.63 -40.43 29.12
CA PRO A 47 -22.75 -40.78 27.99
C PRO A 47 -23.02 -39.97 26.72
N GLY A 48 -24.11 -39.22 26.72
CA GLY A 48 -24.53 -38.30 25.65
C GLY A 48 -25.79 -37.56 26.06
N ALA A 49 -26.15 -36.49 25.38
CA ALA A 49 -27.31 -35.65 25.70
C ALA A 49 -28.64 -36.38 25.70
N ASP A 50 -28.79 -37.40 24.82
CA ASP A 50 -30.02 -38.16 24.60
C ASP A 50 -30.03 -39.52 25.31
N SER A 51 -29.09 -39.79 26.19
CA SER A 51 -28.98 -41.08 26.88
C SER A 51 -29.85 -41.12 28.12
N GLU A 52 -30.58 -42.25 28.29
CA GLU A 52 -31.35 -42.55 29.49
C GLU A 52 -30.46 -42.99 30.66
N GLU A 53 -29.23 -43.40 30.38
CA GLU A 53 -28.27 -43.77 31.40
C GLU A 53 -27.69 -42.52 32.10
N SER A 54 -27.62 -42.60 33.41
CA SER A 54 -27.06 -41.52 34.21
C SER A 54 -26.27 -42.06 35.40
N LEU A 55 -25.14 -41.41 35.64
CA LEU A 55 -24.25 -41.73 36.76
C LEU A 55 -24.17 -40.51 37.70
N GLN A 56 -24.47 -40.72 38.98
CA GLN A 56 -24.34 -39.68 39.99
C GLN A 56 -22.99 -39.80 40.72
N ILE A 57 -22.23 -38.75 40.71
CA ILE A 57 -20.97 -38.64 41.45
C ILE A 57 -21.15 -37.62 42.55
N ALA A 58 -20.72 -38.00 43.78
CA ALA A 58 -20.72 -37.12 44.94
C ALA A 58 -19.31 -36.73 45.40
N ASP A 59 -18.29 -37.15 44.65
CA ASP A 59 -16.89 -36.84 44.93
C ASP A 59 -16.42 -35.63 44.10
N ARG A 60 -16.13 -34.54 44.80
CA ARG A 60 -15.67 -33.27 44.23
C ARG A 60 -14.33 -33.39 43.54
N ALA A 61 -13.37 -34.14 44.14
CA ALA A 61 -12.03 -34.29 43.56
C ALA A 61 -12.09 -35.05 42.23
N MET A 62 -12.92 -36.10 42.14
CA MET A 62 -13.16 -36.85 40.94
C MET A 62 -13.83 -35.98 39.84
N LEU A 63 -14.78 -35.14 40.21
CA LEU A 63 -15.46 -34.24 39.27
C LEU A 63 -14.49 -33.19 38.72
N GLU A 64 -13.65 -32.60 39.56
CA GLU A 64 -12.65 -31.61 39.14
C GLU A 64 -11.60 -32.25 38.21
N ALA A 65 -11.16 -33.46 38.49
CA ALA A 65 -10.24 -34.23 37.63
C ALA A 65 -10.84 -34.49 36.25
N LEU A 66 -12.10 -34.92 36.20
CA LEU A 66 -12.84 -35.19 34.97
C LEU A 66 -12.99 -33.92 34.11
N LEU A 67 -13.41 -32.83 34.71
CA LEU A 67 -13.52 -31.54 34.01
C LEU A 67 -12.18 -31.01 33.48
N LYS A 68 -11.09 -31.24 34.23
CA LYS A 68 -9.74 -30.89 33.77
C LYS A 68 -9.30 -31.68 32.56
N VAL A 69 -9.61 -33.00 32.54
CA VAL A 69 -9.31 -33.88 31.39
C VAL A 69 -10.17 -33.49 30.18
N GLN A 70 -11.47 -33.27 30.36
CA GLN A 70 -12.35 -32.82 29.26
C GLN A 70 -11.84 -31.48 28.65
N LYS A 71 -11.49 -30.53 29.48
CA LYS A 71 -10.94 -29.26 29.02
C LYS A 71 -9.60 -29.41 28.28
N ALA A 72 -8.78 -30.38 28.64
CA ALA A 72 -7.56 -30.71 27.94
C ALA A 72 -7.85 -31.33 26.55
N ILE A 73 -8.83 -32.25 26.48
CA ILE A 73 -9.28 -32.84 25.21
C ILE A 73 -9.86 -31.77 24.27
N ASP A 74 -10.70 -30.88 24.78
CA ASP A 74 -11.31 -29.81 23.97
C ASP A 74 -10.27 -28.80 23.46
N ARG A 75 -9.24 -28.54 24.25
CA ARG A 75 -8.11 -27.68 23.79
C ARG A 75 -7.28 -28.32 22.68
N SER A 76 -7.17 -29.64 22.68
CA SER A 76 -6.43 -30.38 21.63
C SER A 76 -7.21 -30.54 20.33
N ARG A 77 -8.52 -30.26 20.33
CA ARG A 77 -9.34 -30.32 19.12
C ARG A 77 -8.94 -29.22 18.13
N PRO A 78 -8.57 -29.54 16.90
CA PRO A 78 -8.26 -28.54 15.89
C PRO A 78 -9.47 -27.67 15.61
N HIS A 79 -9.30 -26.35 15.68
CA HIS A 79 -10.35 -25.38 15.37
C HIS A 79 -10.19 -24.92 13.90
N PRO A 80 -10.77 -25.62 12.91
CA PRO A 80 -10.48 -25.37 11.48
C PRO A 80 -10.86 -23.96 11.02
N GLY A 81 -11.77 -23.29 11.72
CA GLY A 81 -12.18 -21.94 11.41
C GLY A 81 -11.13 -20.87 11.73
N ARG A 82 -10.34 -21.04 12.78
CA ARG A 82 -9.33 -20.06 13.21
C ARG A 82 -8.16 -19.96 12.23
N LEU A 83 -7.69 -21.10 11.71
CA LEU A 83 -6.61 -21.12 10.74
C LEU A 83 -7.01 -20.41 9.44
N ARG A 84 -8.21 -20.64 8.96
CA ARG A 84 -8.76 -19.97 7.77
C ARG A 84 -8.88 -18.45 7.98
N LEU A 85 -9.35 -18.04 9.15
CA LEU A 85 -9.44 -16.61 9.50
C LEU A 85 -8.04 -15.95 9.55
N ILE A 86 -7.07 -16.61 10.19
CA ILE A 86 -5.68 -16.09 10.28
C ILE A 86 -5.08 -15.96 8.87
N LEU A 87 -5.25 -16.97 8.02
CA LEU A 87 -4.77 -16.91 6.63
C LEU A 87 -5.45 -15.81 5.82
N ALA A 88 -6.75 -15.63 5.97
CA ALA A 88 -7.48 -14.57 5.30
C ALA A 88 -7.01 -13.18 5.77
N VAL A 89 -6.91 -12.96 7.08
CA VAL A 89 -6.45 -11.68 7.65
C VAL A 89 -5.00 -11.39 7.26
N SER A 90 -4.11 -12.39 7.32
CA SER A 90 -2.70 -12.21 6.92
C SER A 90 -2.58 -11.92 5.42
N SER A 91 -3.36 -12.57 4.57
CA SER A 91 -3.42 -12.32 3.13
C SER A 91 -3.86 -10.87 2.82
N VAL A 92 -4.94 -10.39 3.46
CA VAL A 92 -5.41 -9.02 3.31
C VAL A 92 -4.35 -8.03 3.81
N MET A 93 -3.72 -8.32 4.94
CA MET A 93 -2.67 -7.46 5.51
C MET A 93 -1.45 -7.36 4.57
N ILE A 94 -0.97 -8.49 4.03
CA ILE A 94 0.14 -8.52 3.08
C ILE A 94 -0.23 -7.72 1.81
N MET A 95 -1.43 -7.96 1.27
CA MET A 95 -1.91 -7.24 0.08
C MET A 95 -1.97 -5.73 0.33
N SER A 96 -2.45 -5.30 1.49
CA SER A 96 -2.51 -3.88 1.87
C SER A 96 -1.11 -3.28 1.98
N VAL A 97 -0.16 -3.97 2.62
CA VAL A 97 1.23 -3.51 2.72
C VAL A 97 1.88 -3.38 1.34
N VAL A 98 1.73 -4.38 0.48
CA VAL A 98 2.24 -4.34 -0.89
C VAL A 98 1.64 -3.19 -1.69
N SER A 99 0.31 -2.97 -1.57
CA SER A 99 -0.38 -1.87 -2.25
C SER A 99 0.09 -0.50 -1.78
N VAL A 100 0.37 -0.32 -0.49
CA VAL A 100 0.86 0.95 0.06
C VAL A 100 2.31 1.22 -0.35
N LEU A 101 3.17 0.19 -0.36
CA LEU A 101 4.59 0.37 -0.67
C LEU A 101 4.87 0.51 -2.17
N TRP A 102 4.18 -0.24 -3.02
CA TRP A 102 4.46 -0.32 -4.47
C TRP A 102 3.40 0.37 -5.32
N GLY A 103 2.18 0.51 -4.81
CA GLY A 103 1.05 1.11 -5.51
C GLY A 103 1.32 2.52 -6.01
N PRO A 104 1.82 3.46 -5.18
CA PRO A 104 2.08 4.83 -5.60
C PRO A 104 3.05 4.94 -6.77
N GLN A 105 4.16 4.20 -6.72
CA GLN A 105 5.15 4.19 -7.80
C GLN A 105 4.62 3.57 -9.11
N ALA A 106 3.82 2.52 -9.00
CA ALA A 106 3.19 1.91 -10.16
C ALA A 106 2.22 2.86 -10.86
N VAL A 107 1.39 3.58 -10.08
CA VAL A 107 0.44 4.58 -10.60
C VAL A 107 1.17 5.71 -11.30
N ILE A 108 2.21 6.29 -10.70
CA ILE A 108 3.01 7.38 -11.28
C ILE A 108 3.69 6.93 -12.58
N SER A 109 4.32 5.76 -12.56
CA SER A 109 4.98 5.18 -13.72
C SER A 109 4.00 4.90 -14.86
N TYR A 110 2.80 4.43 -14.54
CA TYR A 110 1.76 4.20 -15.52
C TYR A 110 1.25 5.53 -16.11
N ALA A 111 0.94 6.52 -15.26
CA ALA A 111 0.46 7.84 -15.67
C ALA A 111 1.43 8.50 -16.65
N SER A 112 2.73 8.47 -16.35
CA SER A 112 3.76 9.08 -17.22
C SER A 112 3.88 8.38 -18.58
N LYS A 113 3.68 7.05 -18.66
CA LYS A 113 3.79 6.29 -19.91
C LYS A 113 2.57 6.40 -20.81
N VAL A 114 1.38 6.47 -20.22
CA VAL A 114 0.11 6.48 -20.98
C VAL A 114 -0.24 7.86 -21.51
N LEU A 115 0.37 8.93 -20.95
CA LEU A 115 0.04 10.31 -21.34
C LEU A 115 0.43 10.58 -22.81
N PRO A 116 -0.55 10.88 -23.71
CA PRO A 116 -0.29 11.19 -25.10
C PRO A 116 0.58 12.44 -25.26
N GLU A 117 1.36 12.49 -26.35
CA GLU A 117 2.27 13.62 -26.64
C GLU A 117 1.54 14.99 -26.67
N VAL A 118 0.33 15.00 -27.23
CA VAL A 118 -0.50 16.24 -27.24
C VAL A 118 -0.80 16.73 -25.82
N LYS A 119 -1.09 15.81 -24.91
CA LYS A 119 -1.35 16.16 -23.50
C LYS A 119 -0.08 16.58 -22.75
N ARG A 120 1.07 15.99 -23.09
CA ARG A 120 2.38 16.43 -22.57
C ARG A 120 2.68 17.88 -22.98
N ILE A 121 2.40 18.25 -24.22
CA ILE A 121 2.55 19.61 -24.71
C ILE A 121 1.60 20.56 -23.97
N GLN A 122 0.33 20.22 -23.86
CA GLN A 122 -0.69 21.02 -23.14
C GLN A 122 -0.30 21.22 -21.67
N LEU A 123 0.16 20.18 -20.99
CA LEU A 123 0.66 20.26 -19.61
C LEU A 123 1.88 21.18 -19.52
N GLY A 124 2.82 21.06 -20.45
CA GLY A 124 3.99 21.93 -20.51
C GLY A 124 3.62 23.39 -20.76
N ASP A 125 2.62 23.66 -21.61
CA ASP A 125 2.11 25.02 -21.86
C ASP A 125 1.46 25.61 -20.59
N ALA A 126 0.60 24.83 -19.94
CA ALA A 126 -0.07 25.24 -18.71
C ALA A 126 0.95 25.53 -17.57
N LEU A 127 1.95 24.65 -17.42
CA LEU A 127 3.00 24.83 -16.43
C LEU A 127 3.86 26.05 -16.75
N ALA A 128 4.26 26.25 -18.00
CA ALA A 128 5.03 27.42 -18.42
C ALA A 128 4.27 28.72 -18.12
N LEU A 129 2.98 28.76 -18.48
CA LEU A 129 2.13 29.92 -18.17
C LEU A 129 2.09 30.20 -16.66
N ARG A 130 1.87 29.17 -15.86
CA ARG A 130 1.76 29.31 -14.41
C ARG A 130 3.09 29.70 -13.76
N ILE A 131 4.20 29.16 -14.23
CA ILE A 131 5.55 29.55 -13.81
C ILE A 131 5.80 31.04 -14.10
N GLY A 132 5.42 31.53 -15.28
CA GLY A 132 5.50 32.93 -15.62
C GLY A 132 4.66 33.84 -14.72
N GLN A 133 3.51 33.38 -14.26
CA GLN A 133 2.68 34.11 -13.30
C GLN A 133 3.30 34.15 -11.89
N LEU A 134 3.99 33.10 -11.49
CA LEU A 134 4.57 32.96 -10.14
C LEU A 134 5.97 33.61 -10.03
N ALA A 135 6.82 33.47 -11.07
CA ALA A 135 8.21 33.89 -11.06
C ALA A 135 8.46 35.22 -11.81
N GLY A 136 7.44 35.74 -12.46
CA GLY A 136 7.52 36.94 -13.28
C GLY A 136 7.41 36.66 -14.79
N PRO A 137 7.17 37.72 -15.60
CA PRO A 137 7.00 37.56 -17.04
C PRO A 137 8.30 37.07 -17.69
N TYR A 138 8.14 36.19 -18.70
CA TYR A 138 9.25 35.75 -19.51
C TYR A 138 9.90 36.90 -20.25
N CYS A 139 11.23 36.87 -20.38
CA CYS A 139 11.97 37.81 -21.21
C CYS A 139 11.52 37.63 -22.67
N SER A 140 10.88 38.65 -23.21
CA SER A 140 10.37 38.62 -24.59
C SER A 140 10.88 39.87 -25.33
N SER A 141 11.84 39.65 -26.23
CA SER A 141 12.20 40.62 -27.26
C SER A 141 12.15 39.96 -28.63
N PRO A 142 11.81 40.69 -29.71
CA PRO A 142 11.77 40.09 -31.06
C PRO A 142 13.14 39.51 -31.49
N GLU A 143 14.22 40.13 -31.08
CA GLU A 143 15.57 39.68 -31.37
C GLU A 143 15.98 38.49 -30.54
N GLY A 144 15.63 38.47 -29.24
CA GLY A 144 15.85 37.35 -28.33
C GLY A 144 15.11 36.09 -28.79
N SER A 145 13.85 36.20 -29.20
CA SER A 145 13.06 35.10 -29.74
C SER A 145 13.69 34.52 -31.00
N ARG A 146 14.09 35.36 -31.97
CA ARG A 146 14.78 34.90 -33.19
C ARG A 146 16.12 34.22 -32.90
N THR A 147 16.83 34.68 -31.90
CA THR A 147 18.11 34.09 -31.47
C THR A 147 17.90 32.76 -30.82
N ALA A 148 16.89 32.63 -29.96
CA ALA A 148 16.49 31.35 -29.35
C ALA A 148 16.07 30.32 -30.41
N GLU A 149 15.29 30.72 -31.42
CA GLU A 149 14.89 29.86 -32.54
C GLU A 149 16.12 29.39 -33.36
N LYS A 150 17.05 30.29 -33.64
CA LYS A 150 18.31 29.93 -34.34
C LYS A 150 19.15 28.95 -33.52
N LEU A 151 19.22 29.11 -32.21
CA LEU A 151 19.92 28.20 -31.30
C LEU A 151 19.26 26.83 -31.33
N VAL A 152 17.95 26.78 -31.18
CA VAL A 152 17.16 25.53 -31.25
C VAL A 152 17.39 24.82 -32.57
N ALA A 153 17.33 25.55 -33.71
CA ALA A 153 17.54 24.96 -35.03
C ALA A 153 18.97 24.38 -35.18
N ARG A 154 19.99 25.01 -34.61
CA ARG A 154 21.37 24.51 -34.65
C ARG A 154 21.63 23.30 -33.78
N LEU A 155 20.86 23.13 -32.67
CA LEU A 155 20.98 21.97 -31.80
C LEU A 155 20.47 20.69 -32.46
N ASN A 156 19.71 20.81 -33.56
CA ASN A 156 19.20 19.69 -34.36
C ASN A 156 18.64 18.55 -33.52
N THR A 157 17.84 18.88 -32.52
CA THR A 157 17.25 17.90 -31.61
C THR A 157 16.04 17.24 -32.25
N PRO A 158 15.83 15.92 -32.09
CA PRO A 158 14.72 15.19 -32.72
C PRO A 158 13.35 15.54 -32.14
N ALA A 159 13.31 16.20 -30.99
CA ALA A 159 12.08 16.59 -30.30
C ALA A 159 11.74 18.07 -30.57
N ARG A 160 10.46 18.42 -30.51
CA ARG A 160 10.01 19.81 -30.46
C ARG A 160 10.64 20.47 -29.22
N LEU A 161 11.61 21.35 -29.45
CA LEU A 161 12.26 22.12 -28.42
C LEU A 161 11.71 23.55 -28.44
N SER A 162 11.21 24.01 -27.30
CA SER A 162 10.79 25.40 -27.08
C SER A 162 11.61 25.99 -25.93
N LEU A 163 12.25 27.10 -26.19
CA LEU A 163 13.12 27.77 -25.24
C LEU A 163 12.48 29.07 -24.73
N SER A 164 12.47 29.25 -23.42
CA SER A 164 11.99 30.47 -22.76
C SER A 164 12.99 30.92 -21.70
N VAL A 165 13.06 32.19 -21.45
CA VAL A 165 13.99 32.79 -20.47
C VAL A 165 13.16 33.50 -19.40
N LEU A 166 13.42 33.19 -18.12
CA LEU A 166 12.86 33.89 -16.97
C LEU A 166 13.89 34.82 -16.33
N PRO A 167 13.45 35.95 -15.80
CA PRO A 167 14.32 36.77 -14.97
C PRO A 167 14.71 35.99 -13.70
N GLY A 168 15.91 36.26 -13.19
CA GLY A 168 16.40 35.66 -11.95
C GLY A 168 17.69 34.87 -12.11
N GLN A 169 18.16 34.36 -10.97
CA GLN A 169 19.44 33.66 -10.89
C GLN A 169 19.20 32.22 -10.37
N ARG A 170 19.49 31.24 -11.21
CA ARG A 170 19.47 29.83 -10.87
C ARG A 170 20.65 29.08 -11.49
N SER A 171 21.03 27.98 -10.84
CA SER A 171 22.16 27.17 -11.32
C SER A 171 21.75 26.17 -12.40
N ARG A 172 20.45 25.94 -12.60
CA ARG A 172 19.95 24.91 -13.53
C ARG A 172 18.70 25.33 -14.28
N PRO A 173 18.59 24.94 -15.54
CA PRO A 173 17.39 25.12 -16.33
C PRO A 173 16.26 24.21 -15.82
N ILE A 174 15.02 24.58 -16.13
CA ILE A 174 13.84 23.76 -15.86
C ILE A 174 13.41 23.06 -17.15
N ALA A 175 13.36 21.74 -17.13
CA ALA A 175 12.76 20.97 -18.21
C ALA A 175 11.28 20.72 -17.89
N LEU A 176 10.40 21.10 -18.80
CA LEU A 176 8.95 20.90 -18.71
C LEU A 176 8.51 19.85 -19.72
N PRO A 177 7.33 19.20 -19.49
CA PRO A 177 6.75 18.29 -20.46
C PRO A 177 6.59 18.90 -21.86
N GLY A 178 6.59 18.07 -22.89
CA GLY A 178 6.40 18.51 -24.27
C GLY A 178 7.59 19.26 -24.89
N GLY A 179 8.81 19.03 -24.35
CA GLY A 179 10.03 19.57 -24.93
C GLY A 179 10.28 21.06 -24.64
N LYS A 180 9.73 21.56 -23.56
CA LYS A 180 9.97 22.96 -23.14
C LYS A 180 11.12 23.06 -22.16
N VAL A 181 12.03 24.01 -22.40
CA VAL A 181 13.15 24.34 -21.51
C VAL A 181 13.05 25.80 -21.10
N VAL A 182 13.07 26.04 -19.80
CA VAL A 182 13.11 27.37 -19.22
C VAL A 182 14.49 27.60 -18.68
N LEU A 183 15.18 28.58 -19.24
CA LEU A 183 16.46 29.13 -18.78
C LEU A 183 16.21 30.28 -17.82
N PHE A 184 17.22 30.66 -17.07
CA PHE A 184 17.21 31.86 -16.27
C PHE A 184 18.17 32.89 -16.86
N GLU A 185 17.89 34.16 -16.61
CA GLU A 185 18.65 35.28 -17.15
C GLU A 185 20.18 35.13 -16.97
N ASN A 186 20.60 34.70 -15.78
CA ASN A 186 22.02 34.48 -15.50
C ASN A 186 22.68 33.41 -16.39
N MET A 187 21.90 32.42 -16.91
CA MET A 187 22.43 31.36 -17.80
C MET A 187 22.69 31.90 -19.22
N VAL A 188 22.03 32.98 -19.57
CA VAL A 188 22.13 33.58 -20.91
C VAL A 188 23.15 34.74 -20.87
N THR A 189 23.21 35.47 -19.76
CA THR A 189 24.04 36.68 -19.62
C THR A 189 25.41 36.46 -18.98
N ALA A 190 25.64 35.27 -18.37
CA ALA A 190 26.90 34.97 -17.70
C ALA A 190 28.09 34.83 -18.65
N SER A 191 27.85 34.65 -19.96
CA SER A 191 28.90 34.52 -20.97
C SER A 191 28.40 35.05 -22.31
N ASP A 192 29.28 35.67 -23.04
CA ASP A 192 29.05 36.11 -24.42
C ASP A 192 29.16 34.92 -25.41
N ASP A 193 29.66 33.76 -24.96
CA ASP A 193 29.74 32.54 -25.77
C ASP A 193 28.39 31.80 -25.82
N PRO A 194 27.75 31.74 -26.99
CA PRO A 194 26.48 31.01 -27.14
C PRO A 194 26.58 29.49 -26.85
N ALA A 195 27.81 28.95 -26.86
CA ALA A 195 28.02 27.54 -26.53
C ALA A 195 27.70 27.23 -25.05
N VAL A 196 27.89 28.22 -24.14
CA VAL A 196 27.54 28.07 -22.72
C VAL A 196 26.03 27.97 -22.56
N THR A 197 25.26 28.82 -23.20
CA THR A 197 23.79 28.74 -23.22
C THR A 197 23.31 27.44 -23.85
N ALA A 198 23.91 27.01 -24.97
CA ALA A 198 23.63 25.74 -25.60
C ALA A 198 23.88 24.55 -24.65
N GLY A 199 24.98 24.62 -23.87
CA GLY A 199 25.30 23.61 -22.86
C GLY A 199 24.20 23.45 -21.80
N HIS A 200 23.64 24.58 -21.32
CA HIS A 200 22.50 24.54 -20.38
C HIS A 200 21.26 23.88 -21.00
N VAL A 201 20.95 24.15 -22.27
CA VAL A 201 19.84 23.55 -22.98
C VAL A 201 20.07 22.04 -23.15
N LEU A 202 21.24 21.64 -23.61
CA LEU A 202 21.60 20.23 -23.79
C LEU A 202 21.57 19.45 -22.46
N PHE A 203 22.02 20.07 -21.38
CA PHE A 203 21.91 19.50 -20.04
C PHE A 203 20.45 19.22 -19.66
N ALA A 204 19.54 20.19 -19.88
CA ALA A 204 18.12 20.01 -19.59
C ALA A 204 17.50 18.89 -20.43
N LEU A 205 17.88 18.81 -21.72
CA LEU A 205 17.41 17.76 -22.61
C LEU A 205 17.94 16.38 -22.21
N ALA A 206 19.21 16.24 -21.90
CA ALA A 206 19.79 14.99 -21.42
C ALA A 206 19.14 14.53 -20.11
N ALA A 207 18.92 15.46 -19.19
CA ALA A 207 18.21 15.17 -17.95
C ALA A 207 16.77 14.70 -18.19
N SER A 208 16.06 15.28 -19.17
CA SER A 208 14.69 14.90 -19.52
C SER A 208 14.60 13.57 -20.29
N GLN A 209 15.65 13.15 -20.96
CA GLN A 209 15.72 11.83 -21.58
C GLN A 209 15.93 10.73 -20.55
N ASN A 210 16.77 10.98 -19.57
CA ASN A 210 17.04 10.02 -18.49
C ASN A 210 15.86 9.93 -17.49
N ASN A 211 15.19 11.05 -17.25
CA ASN A 211 14.08 11.16 -16.32
C ASN A 211 12.95 11.97 -16.97
N ASP A 212 11.87 11.30 -17.35
CA ASP A 212 10.69 11.95 -17.92
C ASP A 212 10.20 13.08 -16.97
N PRO A 213 10.13 14.34 -17.45
CA PRO A 213 9.68 15.47 -16.63
C PRO A 213 8.28 15.24 -16.02
N VAL A 214 7.36 14.60 -16.76
CA VAL A 214 6.03 14.26 -16.23
C VAL A 214 6.17 13.40 -14.99
N ARG A 215 7.00 12.35 -15.06
CA ARG A 215 7.23 11.45 -13.97
C ARG A 215 7.83 12.16 -12.76
N LEU A 216 8.86 12.98 -12.97
CA LEU A 216 9.52 13.73 -11.89
C LEU A 216 8.55 14.63 -11.13
N TYR A 217 7.70 15.35 -11.86
CA TYR A 217 6.70 16.22 -11.23
C TYR A 217 5.63 15.43 -10.48
N LEU A 218 5.17 14.32 -11.04
CA LEU A 218 4.17 13.46 -10.40
C LEU A 218 4.73 12.73 -9.16
N GLU A 219 6.01 12.35 -9.16
CA GLU A 219 6.67 11.75 -7.98
C GLU A 219 6.68 12.72 -6.79
N GLN A 220 6.92 14.01 -7.06
CA GLN A 220 6.93 15.04 -6.01
C GLN A 220 5.54 15.53 -5.62
N ALA A 221 4.59 15.50 -6.54
CA ALA A 221 3.20 15.91 -6.30
C ALA A 221 2.36 14.84 -5.61
N GLY A 222 2.77 13.59 -5.75
CA GLY A 222 2.12 12.44 -5.11
C GLY A 222 1.12 11.68 -5.99
N PRO A 223 0.68 10.50 -5.51
CA PRO A 223 -0.13 9.58 -6.30
C PRO A 223 -1.55 10.08 -6.58
N LEU A 224 -2.10 10.96 -5.75
CA LEU A 224 -3.46 11.48 -5.94
C LEU A 224 -3.57 12.34 -7.21
N ILE A 225 -2.57 13.17 -7.50
CA ILE A 225 -2.53 13.97 -8.73
C ILE A 225 -2.35 13.05 -9.94
N SER A 226 -1.54 12.01 -9.81
CA SER A 226 -1.36 11.00 -10.86
C SER A 226 -2.65 10.26 -11.19
N LEU A 227 -3.43 9.89 -10.18
CA LEU A 227 -4.77 9.27 -10.37
C LEU A 227 -5.74 10.23 -11.03
N GLY A 228 -5.75 11.50 -10.63
CA GLY A 228 -6.55 12.54 -11.27
C GLY A 228 -6.22 12.68 -12.76
N LEU A 229 -4.94 12.71 -13.10
CA LEU A 229 -4.47 12.80 -14.48
C LEU A 229 -4.89 11.58 -15.33
N ILE A 230 -4.88 10.37 -14.76
CA ILE A 230 -5.34 9.15 -15.44
C ILE A 230 -6.86 9.18 -15.64
N ALA A 231 -7.61 9.61 -14.61
CA ALA A 231 -9.07 9.53 -14.62
C ALA A 231 -9.73 10.59 -15.51
N SER A 232 -9.24 11.84 -15.44
CA SER A 232 -9.81 12.98 -16.16
C SER A 232 -9.05 13.38 -17.42
N ASN A 233 -7.84 12.84 -17.60
CA ASN A 233 -6.91 13.22 -18.65
C ASN A 233 -6.55 14.72 -18.65
N ASP A 234 -6.83 15.40 -17.54
CA ASP A 234 -6.61 16.85 -17.32
C ASP A 234 -6.28 17.13 -15.85
N LEU A 235 -5.66 18.28 -15.58
CA LEU A 235 -5.31 18.74 -14.24
C LEU A 235 -6.07 20.01 -13.90
N SER A 236 -6.54 20.10 -12.66
CA SER A 236 -7.15 21.32 -12.14
C SER A 236 -6.12 22.45 -12.01
N GLU A 237 -6.56 23.71 -11.98
CA GLU A 237 -5.69 24.86 -11.77
C GLU A 237 -4.85 24.75 -10.47
N ALA A 238 -5.46 24.27 -9.40
CA ALA A 238 -4.76 24.06 -8.13
C ALA A 238 -3.61 23.02 -8.24
N GLN A 239 -3.83 21.96 -9.03
CA GLN A 239 -2.80 20.95 -9.30
C GLN A 239 -1.68 21.50 -10.18
N ILE A 240 -2.01 22.28 -11.20
CA ILE A 240 -1.03 23.00 -12.05
C ILE A 240 -0.22 23.97 -11.21
N ASP A 241 -0.86 24.70 -10.29
CA ASP A 241 -0.18 25.60 -9.36
C ASP A 241 0.82 24.88 -8.45
N GLN A 242 0.42 23.72 -7.92
CA GLN A 242 1.29 22.88 -7.12
C GLN A 242 2.49 22.36 -7.93
N LEU A 243 2.29 21.89 -9.14
CA LEU A 243 3.37 21.43 -10.01
C LEU A 243 4.30 22.55 -10.42
N ALA A 244 3.78 23.74 -10.70
CA ALA A 244 4.59 24.92 -11.01
C ALA A 244 5.47 25.35 -9.83
N LYS A 245 4.94 25.33 -8.61
CA LYS A 245 5.72 25.57 -7.39
C LYS A 245 6.81 24.52 -7.19
N ILE A 246 6.51 23.24 -7.45
CA ILE A 246 7.50 22.16 -7.43
C ILE A 246 8.62 22.45 -8.45
N ALA A 247 8.29 22.81 -9.69
CA ALA A 247 9.27 23.16 -10.71
C ALA A 247 10.18 24.32 -10.28
N LEU A 248 9.61 25.33 -9.63
CA LEU A 248 10.35 26.46 -9.09
C LEU A 248 11.13 26.14 -7.82
N SER A 249 10.76 25.15 -7.04
CA SER A 249 11.42 24.77 -5.78
C SER A 249 12.52 23.73 -5.94
N GLN A 250 12.67 23.10 -7.11
CA GLN A 250 13.68 22.07 -7.32
C GLN A 250 15.07 22.56 -6.91
N PRO A 251 15.68 21.95 -5.87
CA PRO A 251 17.04 22.33 -5.50
C PRO A 251 18.01 21.97 -6.62
N ALA A 252 19.10 22.72 -6.70
CA ALA A 252 20.22 22.31 -7.52
C ALA A 252 20.63 20.90 -7.07
N VAL A 253 20.48 19.89 -7.96
CA VAL A 253 21.00 18.55 -7.66
C VAL A 253 22.50 18.71 -7.43
N PRO A 254 23.04 18.22 -6.29
CA PRO A 254 24.48 18.30 -6.10
C PRO A 254 25.20 17.62 -7.27
N ALA A 255 26.31 18.21 -7.66
CA ALA A 255 27.15 17.73 -8.75
C ALA A 255 27.70 16.33 -8.45
#